data_35beeed78c8dc4ff225f6f8d50498cc3
#
_entry.id   35beeed78c8dc4ff225f6f8d50498cc3
#
_cell.length_a   1.000
_cell.length_b   1.000
_cell.length_c   1.000
_cell.angle_alpha   90.00
_cell.angle_beta   90.00
_cell.angle_gamma   90.00
#
_symmetry.space_group_name_H-M   'P 1'
#
loop_
_entity.id
_entity.type
_entity.pdbx_description
1 polymer ?
#
loop_
_entity_poly.entity_id
_entity_poly.type
_entity_poly.pdbx_seq_one_letter_code
_entity_poly.pdbx_strand_id
1 'polypeptide(L)'
;MKIVDLLKRESVELNGKVTSKPETIEKMVALMAAGGNLADVEAYKKGVFAREEESTTGIGEGIAIPHAKTAAVKAPGLAAMVVKDGVDYDSLDGEPAKLIFLIAAPDTEDNVHLEVLSRLSMLLMDPDFRTGLMEAENVDAFFKCIDEAERKRFPEEYETEEKSSENTSDETQVMHTVPEKSGYRVLAVTACPTGIAHT
;
A
#
# COMPACT_ATOMS: atom_id res chain seq x y z
N MET A 1 7.49 -1.70 1.98
CA MET A 1 6.47 -1.42 0.91
C MET A 1 5.72 -0.15 1.27
N LYS A 2 5.66 0.82 0.36
CA LYS A 2 5.02 2.12 0.64
C LYS A 2 3.54 2.11 0.22
N ILE A 3 2.70 2.83 0.94
CA ILE A 3 1.27 2.99 0.61
C ILE A 3 1.09 3.68 -0.75
N VAL A 4 1.93 4.67 -1.03
CA VAL A 4 1.90 5.39 -2.33
C VAL A 4 2.17 4.48 -3.53
N ASP A 5 2.96 3.42 -3.37
CA ASP A 5 3.28 2.48 -4.46
C ASP A 5 2.11 1.55 -4.80
N LEU A 6 1.24 1.30 -3.83
CA LEU A 6 0.07 0.44 -3.96
C LEU A 6 -1.16 1.16 -4.52
N LEU A 7 -1.19 2.50 -4.37
CA LEU A 7 -2.30 3.34 -4.76
C LEU A 7 -2.07 3.88 -6.17
N LYS A 8 -3.04 3.71 -7.05
CA LYS A 8 -3.00 4.29 -8.41
C LYS A 8 -3.97 5.45 -8.51
N ARG A 9 -3.70 6.40 -9.43
CA ARG A 9 -4.57 7.57 -9.63
C ARG A 9 -5.99 7.17 -9.98
N GLU A 10 -6.14 6.15 -10.81
CA GLU A 10 -7.42 5.58 -11.26
C GLU A 10 -8.18 4.88 -10.14
N SER A 11 -7.49 4.57 -9.03
CA SER A 11 -8.07 3.93 -7.84
C SER A 11 -8.45 4.92 -6.74
N VAL A 12 -8.44 6.24 -7.03
CA VAL A 12 -8.76 7.29 -6.03
C VAL A 12 -9.96 8.11 -6.48
N GLU A 13 -10.94 8.26 -5.60
CA GLU A 13 -12.10 9.14 -5.77
C GLU A 13 -12.28 10.07 -4.57
N LEU A 14 -12.21 11.40 -4.79
CA LEU A 14 -12.26 12.40 -3.70
C LEU A 14 -13.66 12.96 -3.42
N ASN A 15 -14.65 12.61 -4.23
CA ASN A 15 -16.02 13.06 -4.07
C ASN A 15 -17.00 11.89 -4.28
N GLY A 16 -16.74 10.79 -3.60
CA GLY A 16 -17.57 9.59 -3.64
C GLY A 16 -19.01 9.89 -3.24
N LYS A 17 -19.96 9.40 -4.02
CA LYS A 17 -21.39 9.46 -3.74
C LYS A 17 -21.89 8.04 -3.61
N VAL A 18 -22.17 7.64 -2.40
CA VAL A 18 -22.67 6.32 -2.02
C VAL A 18 -23.65 6.48 -0.88
N THR A 19 -24.66 5.63 -0.81
CA THR A 19 -25.79 5.73 0.13
C THR A 19 -25.84 4.57 1.11
N SER A 20 -25.06 3.51 0.88
CA SER A 20 -25.07 2.31 1.69
C SER A 20 -23.71 1.60 1.68
N LYS A 21 -23.48 0.74 2.67
CA LYS A 21 -22.29 -0.11 2.79
C LYS A 21 -22.09 -1.01 1.56
N PRO A 22 -23.11 -1.75 1.05
CA PRO A 22 -22.94 -2.54 -0.16
C PRO A 22 -22.52 -1.71 -1.38
N GLU A 23 -23.17 -0.57 -1.62
CA GLU A 23 -22.83 0.33 -2.72
C GLU A 23 -21.39 0.86 -2.58
N THR A 24 -20.96 1.16 -1.36
CA THR A 24 -19.58 1.57 -1.06
C THR A 24 -18.60 0.49 -1.48
N ILE A 25 -18.82 -0.76 -1.09
CA ILE A 25 -17.95 -1.88 -1.43
C ILE A 25 -17.91 -2.09 -2.95
N GLU A 26 -19.05 -2.08 -3.63
CA GLU A 26 -19.11 -2.23 -5.09
C GLU A 26 -18.32 -1.13 -5.81
N LYS A 27 -18.47 0.10 -5.37
CA LYS A 27 -17.75 1.24 -5.94
C LYS A 27 -16.24 1.16 -5.67
N MET A 28 -15.84 0.76 -4.48
CA MET A 28 -14.43 0.54 -4.13
C MET A 28 -13.80 -0.59 -4.97
N VAL A 29 -14.54 -1.67 -5.21
CA VAL A 29 -14.09 -2.76 -6.09
C VAL A 29 -13.93 -2.27 -7.54
N ALA A 30 -14.82 -1.41 -8.02
CA ALA A 30 -14.68 -0.80 -9.35
C ALA A 30 -13.44 0.09 -9.46
N LEU A 31 -13.13 0.89 -8.42
CA LEU A 31 -11.89 1.69 -8.35
C LEU A 31 -10.64 0.80 -8.33
N MET A 32 -10.65 -0.29 -7.59
CA MET A 32 -9.56 -1.27 -7.58
C MET A 32 -9.37 -1.92 -8.95
N ALA A 33 -10.45 -2.25 -9.63
CA ALA A 33 -10.43 -2.82 -10.98
C ALA A 33 -9.84 -1.84 -12.00
N ALA A 34 -10.17 -0.54 -11.91
CA ALA A 34 -9.58 0.51 -12.74
C ALA A 34 -8.04 0.57 -12.56
N GLY A 35 -7.53 0.32 -11.38
CA GLY A 35 -6.09 0.20 -11.11
C GLY A 35 -5.43 -1.03 -11.74
N GLY A 36 -6.18 -2.00 -12.25
CA GLY A 36 -5.67 -3.17 -12.97
C GLY A 36 -5.06 -4.27 -12.07
N ASN A 37 -5.27 -4.22 -10.76
CA ASN A 37 -4.72 -5.18 -9.81
C ASN A 37 -5.50 -6.51 -9.74
N LEU A 38 -6.72 -6.57 -10.32
CA LEU A 38 -7.59 -7.74 -10.23
C LEU A 38 -7.47 -8.65 -11.46
N ALA A 39 -7.48 -9.96 -11.23
CA ALA A 39 -7.61 -10.99 -12.27
C ALA A 39 -9.09 -11.31 -12.55
N ASP A 40 -9.91 -11.34 -11.49
CA ASP A 40 -11.34 -11.58 -11.54
C ASP A 40 -12.05 -10.64 -10.58
N VAL A 41 -12.74 -9.65 -11.12
CA VAL A 41 -13.44 -8.60 -10.36
C VAL A 41 -14.58 -9.16 -9.54
N GLU A 42 -15.37 -10.08 -10.11
CA GLU A 42 -16.53 -10.64 -9.43
C GLU A 42 -16.12 -11.62 -8.30
N ALA A 43 -15.07 -12.41 -8.53
CA ALA A 43 -14.54 -13.28 -7.48
C ALA A 43 -13.92 -12.43 -6.34
N TYR A 44 -13.21 -11.35 -6.65
CA TYR A 44 -12.68 -10.44 -5.64
C TYR A 44 -13.80 -9.76 -4.84
N LYS A 45 -14.82 -9.24 -5.52
CA LYS A 45 -16.00 -8.63 -4.88
C LYS A 45 -16.66 -9.59 -3.87
N LYS A 46 -16.88 -10.84 -4.27
CA LYS A 46 -17.41 -11.87 -3.37
C LYS A 46 -16.51 -12.08 -2.14
N GLY A 47 -15.19 -12.07 -2.33
CA GLY A 47 -14.23 -12.19 -1.23
C GLY A 47 -14.33 -11.02 -0.24
N VAL A 48 -14.49 -9.79 -0.74
CA VAL A 48 -14.66 -8.60 0.12
C VAL A 48 -15.97 -8.69 0.92
N PHE A 49 -17.09 -9.05 0.27
CA PHE A 49 -18.37 -9.23 0.96
C PHE A 49 -18.30 -10.35 2.01
N ALA A 50 -17.73 -11.49 1.68
CA ALA A 50 -17.57 -12.60 2.62
C ALA A 50 -16.74 -12.19 3.86
N ARG A 51 -15.65 -11.43 3.65
CA ARG A 51 -14.87 -10.89 4.76
C ARG A 51 -15.67 -9.89 5.62
N GLU A 52 -16.48 -9.07 4.99
CA GLU A 52 -17.31 -8.07 5.67
C GLU A 52 -18.46 -8.71 6.49
N GLU A 53 -18.95 -9.86 6.07
CA GLU A 53 -19.95 -10.66 6.81
C GLU A 53 -19.41 -11.25 8.11
N GLU A 54 -18.10 -11.51 8.20
CA GLU A 54 -17.45 -12.01 9.43
C GLU A 54 -17.47 -10.96 10.54
N SER A 55 -17.18 -9.72 10.19
CA SER A 55 -17.23 -8.56 11.07
C SER A 55 -17.04 -7.29 10.24
N THR A 56 -17.67 -6.19 10.67
CA THR A 56 -17.50 -4.91 9.98
C THR A 56 -16.05 -4.46 9.93
N THR A 57 -15.65 -3.89 8.79
CA THR A 57 -14.35 -3.24 8.61
C THR A 57 -14.42 -1.72 8.80
N GLY A 58 -15.56 -1.18 9.20
CA GLY A 58 -15.73 0.18 9.69
C GLY A 58 -15.15 0.29 11.10
N ILE A 59 -13.91 0.79 11.20
CA ILE A 59 -13.15 0.80 12.46
C ILE A 59 -13.51 1.96 13.40
N GLY A 60 -14.34 2.88 12.93
CA GLY A 60 -14.72 4.09 13.65
C GLY A 60 -13.90 5.31 13.19
N GLU A 61 -14.16 6.45 13.83
CA GLU A 61 -13.54 7.75 13.53
C GLU A 61 -13.67 8.17 12.05
N GLY A 62 -14.75 7.75 11.41
CA GLY A 62 -15.01 8.03 10.00
C GLY A 62 -14.20 7.17 9.01
N ILE A 63 -13.65 6.04 9.45
CA ILE A 63 -12.77 5.21 8.63
C ILE A 63 -13.37 3.83 8.41
N ALA A 64 -13.29 3.33 7.17
CA ALA A 64 -13.55 1.93 6.83
C ALA A 64 -12.40 1.37 5.98
N ILE A 65 -12.00 0.13 6.26
CA ILE A 65 -10.90 -0.54 5.55
C ILE A 65 -11.36 -1.93 5.07
N PRO A 66 -12.31 -2.00 4.11
CA PRO A 66 -12.63 -3.28 3.48
C PRO A 66 -11.38 -3.90 2.84
N HIS A 67 -11.27 -5.22 2.91
CA HIS A 67 -10.11 -5.93 2.39
C HIS A 67 -10.43 -7.38 2.08
N ALA A 68 -9.72 -7.95 1.11
CA ALA A 68 -9.75 -9.37 0.87
C ALA A 68 -8.39 -9.89 0.36
N LYS A 69 -8.06 -11.11 0.80
CA LYS A 69 -6.91 -11.88 0.30
C LYS A 69 -7.46 -13.04 -0.53
N THR A 70 -7.18 -13.06 -1.84
CA THR A 70 -7.78 -14.03 -2.76
C THR A 70 -6.94 -14.22 -4.02
N ALA A 71 -7.04 -15.41 -4.65
CA ALA A 71 -6.45 -15.72 -5.95
C ALA A 71 -6.95 -14.82 -7.10
N ALA A 72 -8.06 -14.09 -6.89
CA ALA A 72 -8.58 -13.13 -7.85
C ALA A 72 -7.74 -11.84 -7.96
N VAL A 73 -6.72 -11.67 -7.12
CA VAL A 73 -5.81 -10.52 -7.13
C VAL A 73 -4.49 -10.90 -7.81
N LYS A 74 -4.07 -10.12 -8.81
CA LYS A 74 -2.80 -10.31 -9.55
C LYS A 74 -1.59 -9.77 -8.78
N ALA A 75 -1.78 -8.62 -8.15
CA ALA A 75 -0.75 -7.91 -7.42
C ALA A 75 -1.39 -7.09 -6.29
N PRO A 76 -0.67 -6.89 -5.18
CA PRO A 76 -1.16 -6.04 -4.10
C PRO A 76 -1.60 -4.67 -4.61
N GLY A 77 -2.69 -4.16 -4.06
CA GLY A 77 -3.23 -2.88 -4.47
C GLY A 77 -4.05 -2.21 -3.39
N LEU A 78 -4.17 -0.91 -3.54
CA LEU A 78 -4.97 -0.06 -2.67
C LEU A 78 -5.91 0.81 -3.53
N ALA A 79 -7.14 0.99 -3.08
CA ALA A 79 -8.04 2.00 -3.61
C ALA A 79 -8.51 2.90 -2.45
N ALA A 80 -8.83 4.14 -2.75
CA ALA A 80 -9.26 5.12 -1.75
C ALA A 80 -10.46 5.93 -2.24
N MET A 81 -11.40 6.20 -1.34
CA MET A 81 -12.54 7.07 -1.60
C MET A 81 -12.80 7.99 -0.43
N VAL A 82 -13.03 9.27 -0.73
CA VAL A 82 -13.49 10.27 0.24
C VAL A 82 -14.98 10.50 0.02
N VAL A 83 -15.79 10.28 1.05
CA VAL A 83 -17.24 10.51 1.07
C VAL A 83 -17.51 11.65 2.04
N LYS A 84 -17.57 12.88 1.53
CA LYS A 84 -17.64 14.08 2.37
C LYS A 84 -18.87 14.11 3.29
N ASP A 85 -20.00 13.63 2.79
CA ASP A 85 -21.25 13.55 3.55
C ASP A 85 -21.29 12.38 4.54
N GLY A 86 -20.32 11.45 4.41
CA GLY A 86 -20.28 10.20 5.15
C GLY A 86 -21.29 9.17 4.61
N VAL A 87 -21.06 7.91 4.90
CA VAL A 87 -21.95 6.79 4.59
C VAL A 87 -22.10 5.90 5.82
N ASP A 88 -23.31 5.42 6.07
CA ASP A 88 -23.53 4.38 7.09
C ASP A 88 -22.82 3.10 6.64
N TYR A 89 -21.71 2.79 7.32
CA TYR A 89 -20.87 1.63 7.03
C TYR A 89 -20.98 0.55 8.12
N ASP A 90 -21.90 0.71 9.07
CA ASP A 90 -21.99 -0.16 10.25
C ASP A 90 -20.67 -0.13 11.05
N SER A 91 -20.13 1.08 11.24
CA SER A 91 -18.86 1.27 11.95
C SER A 91 -18.98 0.91 13.44
N LEU A 92 -17.88 0.50 14.05
CA LEU A 92 -17.84 0.04 15.46
C LEU A 92 -18.28 1.11 16.46
N ASP A 93 -18.11 2.38 16.12
CA ASP A 93 -18.55 3.54 16.95
C ASP A 93 -19.92 4.09 16.54
N GLY A 94 -20.54 3.54 15.49
CA GLY A 94 -21.82 4.00 14.96
C GLY A 94 -21.73 5.29 14.12
N GLU A 95 -20.52 5.83 13.90
CA GLU A 95 -20.32 7.04 13.11
C GLU A 95 -20.20 6.75 11.61
N PRO A 96 -20.67 7.65 10.72
CA PRO A 96 -20.56 7.46 9.29
C PRO A 96 -19.11 7.42 8.83
N ALA A 97 -18.77 6.48 7.90
CA ALA A 97 -17.47 6.44 7.27
C ALA A 97 -17.33 7.55 6.21
N LYS A 98 -16.20 8.25 6.23
CA LYS A 98 -15.84 9.33 5.30
C LYS A 98 -14.57 9.02 4.49
N LEU A 99 -13.66 8.23 5.07
CA LEU A 99 -12.45 7.74 4.43
C LEU A 99 -12.56 6.23 4.28
N ILE A 100 -12.60 5.75 3.05
CA ILE A 100 -12.70 4.33 2.75
C ILE A 100 -11.46 3.90 1.98
N PHE A 101 -10.75 2.88 2.49
CA PHE A 101 -9.60 2.27 1.84
C PHE A 101 -9.86 0.80 1.59
N LEU A 102 -9.81 0.37 0.33
CA LEU A 102 -9.92 -1.04 -0.03
C LEU A 102 -8.54 -1.64 -0.27
N ILE A 103 -8.22 -2.75 0.38
CA ILE A 103 -6.96 -3.46 0.23
C ILE A 103 -7.19 -4.76 -0.53
N ALA A 104 -6.47 -4.95 -1.64
CA ALA A 104 -6.42 -6.19 -2.38
C ALA A 104 -5.06 -6.87 -2.21
N ALA A 105 -5.05 -8.14 -1.83
CA ALA A 105 -3.83 -8.94 -1.71
C ALA A 105 -3.98 -10.32 -2.38
N PRO A 106 -2.95 -10.77 -3.13
CA PRO A 106 -2.90 -12.14 -3.63
C PRO A 106 -2.87 -13.15 -2.49
N ASP A 107 -3.43 -14.32 -2.70
CA ASP A 107 -3.37 -15.42 -1.72
C ASP A 107 -2.00 -16.11 -1.66
N THR A 108 -1.15 -15.85 -2.65
CA THR A 108 0.22 -16.38 -2.75
C THR A 108 1.24 -15.64 -1.86
N GLU A 109 0.87 -14.46 -1.32
CA GLU A 109 1.75 -13.64 -0.50
C GLU A 109 1.23 -13.58 0.94
N ASP A 110 1.86 -14.34 1.85
CA ASP A 110 1.28 -14.61 3.17
C ASP A 110 1.10 -13.42 4.11
N ASN A 111 1.94 -12.39 4.02
CA ASN A 111 1.92 -11.29 4.98
C ASN A 111 1.63 -9.90 4.40
N VAL A 112 1.57 -9.77 3.07
CA VAL A 112 1.44 -8.45 2.41
C VAL A 112 0.20 -7.69 2.86
N HIS A 113 -0.96 -8.36 2.95
CA HIS A 113 -2.18 -7.68 3.36
C HIS A 113 -2.13 -7.19 4.82
N LEU A 114 -1.46 -7.94 5.71
CA LEU A 114 -1.29 -7.54 7.12
C LEU A 114 -0.31 -6.38 7.25
N GLU A 115 0.76 -6.38 6.45
CA GLU A 115 1.72 -5.27 6.40
C GLU A 115 1.05 -3.98 5.94
N VAL A 116 0.30 -4.04 4.82
CA VAL A 116 -0.44 -2.88 4.28
C VAL A 116 -1.48 -2.38 5.27
N LEU A 117 -2.27 -3.29 5.85
CA LEU A 117 -3.30 -2.96 6.83
C LEU A 117 -2.69 -2.29 8.08
N SER A 118 -1.61 -2.86 8.61
CA SER A 118 -0.90 -2.31 9.77
C SER A 118 -0.32 -0.93 9.49
N ARG A 119 0.35 -0.77 8.35
CA ARG A 119 0.96 0.49 7.93
C ARG A 119 -0.09 1.58 7.71
N LEU A 120 -1.15 1.28 6.98
CA LEU A 120 -2.26 2.20 6.75
C LEU A 120 -2.95 2.59 8.07
N SER A 121 -3.21 1.61 8.94
CA SER A 121 -3.82 1.87 10.26
C SER A 121 -2.96 2.81 11.11
N MET A 122 -1.64 2.62 11.13
CA MET A 122 -0.72 3.51 11.86
C MET A 122 -0.75 4.96 11.35
N LEU A 123 -0.87 5.17 10.04
CA LEU A 123 -1.02 6.51 9.45
C LEU A 123 -2.37 7.12 9.79
N LEU A 124 -3.45 6.33 9.69
CA LEU A 124 -4.81 6.78 9.96
C LEU A 124 -5.09 7.07 11.46
N MET A 125 -4.22 6.67 12.37
CA MET A 125 -4.31 7.09 13.77
C MET A 125 -4.01 8.60 13.97
N ASP A 126 -3.30 9.23 13.03
CA ASP A 126 -3.02 10.67 13.07
C ASP A 126 -4.24 11.46 12.55
N PRO A 127 -4.91 12.27 13.40
CA PRO A 127 -6.08 13.05 13.00
C PRO A 127 -5.75 14.14 11.97
N ASP A 128 -4.54 14.69 11.99
CA ASP A 128 -4.11 15.70 11.02
C ASP A 128 -3.95 15.08 9.63
N PHE A 129 -3.44 13.85 9.56
CA PHE A 129 -3.38 13.08 8.33
C PHE A 129 -4.78 12.79 7.76
N ARG A 130 -5.72 12.35 8.60
CA ARG A 130 -7.12 12.12 8.16
C ARG A 130 -7.75 13.40 7.61
N THR A 131 -7.57 14.52 8.31
CA THR A 131 -8.08 15.82 7.87
C THR A 131 -7.47 16.22 6.53
N GLY A 132 -6.15 16.09 6.38
CA GLY A 132 -5.46 16.38 5.12
C GLY A 132 -5.97 15.56 3.94
N LEU A 133 -6.28 14.27 4.15
CA LEU A 133 -6.88 13.42 3.12
C LEU A 133 -8.30 13.86 2.74
N MET A 134 -9.13 14.21 3.72
CA MET A 134 -10.51 14.67 3.50
C MET A 134 -10.59 16.03 2.80
N GLU A 135 -9.60 16.90 3.02
CA GLU A 135 -9.53 18.26 2.48
C GLU A 135 -8.74 18.32 1.16
N ALA A 136 -8.15 17.22 0.72
CA ALA A 136 -7.39 17.17 -0.53
C ALA A 136 -8.26 17.65 -1.71
N GLU A 137 -7.82 18.72 -2.37
CA GLU A 137 -8.55 19.34 -3.49
C GLU A 137 -8.48 18.52 -4.78
N ASN A 138 -7.42 17.74 -4.93
CA ASN A 138 -7.16 16.91 -6.10
C ASN A 138 -6.33 15.66 -5.72
N VAL A 139 -6.23 14.73 -6.66
CA VAL A 139 -5.53 13.46 -6.45
C VAL A 139 -4.05 13.67 -6.14
N ASP A 140 -3.39 14.69 -6.73
CA ASP A 140 -1.99 14.99 -6.42
C ASP A 140 -1.78 15.43 -4.98
N ALA A 141 -2.68 16.27 -4.46
CA ALA A 141 -2.67 16.68 -3.05
C ALA A 141 -2.91 15.50 -2.11
N PHE A 142 -3.79 14.57 -2.50
CA PHE A 142 -4.06 13.35 -1.75
C PHE A 142 -2.81 12.46 -1.67
N PHE A 143 -2.14 12.20 -2.80
CA PHE A 143 -0.89 11.44 -2.84
C PHE A 143 0.23 12.11 -2.05
N LYS A 144 0.36 13.43 -2.17
CA LYS A 144 1.36 14.20 -1.42
C LYS A 144 1.14 14.08 0.09
N CYS A 145 -0.10 14.16 0.54
CA CYS A 145 -0.44 13.97 1.96
C CYS A 145 0.00 12.59 2.46
N ILE A 146 -0.21 11.52 1.67
CA ILE A 146 0.23 10.17 2.01
C ILE A 146 1.76 10.09 2.06
N ASP A 147 2.46 10.59 1.03
CA ASP A 147 3.93 10.54 0.96
C ASP A 147 4.59 11.28 2.13
N GLU A 148 4.08 12.47 2.47
CA GLU A 148 4.58 13.25 3.62
C GLU A 148 4.36 12.53 4.95
N ALA A 149 3.19 11.92 5.14
CA ALA A 149 2.89 11.15 6.34
C ALA A 149 3.77 9.88 6.46
N GLU A 150 4.00 9.18 5.35
CA GLU A 150 4.89 8.02 5.30
C GLU A 150 6.34 8.41 5.61
N ARG A 151 6.86 9.48 5.00
CA ARG A 151 8.21 10.00 5.26
C ARG A 151 8.41 10.37 6.74
N LYS A 152 7.41 11.01 7.34
CA LYS A 152 7.42 11.37 8.76
C LYS A 152 7.42 10.14 9.68
N ARG A 153 6.66 9.11 9.31
CA ARG A 153 6.46 7.93 10.15
C ARG A 153 7.52 6.85 9.95
N PHE A 154 8.06 6.74 8.74
CA PHE A 154 9.02 5.70 8.33
C PHE A 154 10.26 6.30 7.64
N PRO A 155 10.99 7.22 8.27
CA PRO A 155 12.09 7.97 7.65
C PRO A 155 13.21 7.06 7.11
N GLU A 156 13.48 5.94 7.79
CA GLU A 156 14.57 5.03 7.42
C GLU A 156 14.40 4.41 6.02
N GLU A 157 13.17 4.19 5.57
CA GLU A 157 12.88 3.63 4.25
C GLU A 157 13.16 4.65 3.13
N TYR A 158 12.99 5.94 3.40
CA TYR A 158 13.22 7.02 2.45
C TYR A 158 14.70 7.41 2.37
N GLU A 159 15.44 7.40 3.48
CA GLU A 159 16.89 7.66 3.50
C GLU A 159 17.68 6.61 2.70
N THR A 160 17.22 5.38 2.68
CA THR A 160 17.88 4.29 1.94
C THR A 160 17.76 4.47 0.43
N GLU A 161 16.65 5.04 -0.04
CA GLU A 161 16.43 5.30 -1.48
C GLU A 161 17.22 6.51 -1.97
N GLU A 162 17.33 7.58 -1.18
CA GLU A 162 18.14 8.75 -1.53
C GLU A 162 19.61 8.38 -1.70
N LYS A 163 20.15 7.53 -0.81
CA LYS A 163 21.53 7.02 -0.92
C LYS A 163 21.76 6.10 -2.11
N SER A 164 20.74 5.36 -2.56
CA SER A 164 20.85 4.51 -3.74
C SER A 164 20.73 5.26 -5.05
N SER A 165 20.05 6.41 -5.08
CA SER A 165 19.93 7.28 -6.26
C SER A 165 21.13 8.18 -6.50
N GLU A 166 21.88 8.56 -5.46
CA GLU A 166 23.11 9.35 -5.60
C GLU A 166 24.29 8.54 -6.17
N ASN A 167 24.28 7.22 -6.03
CA ASN A 167 25.35 6.34 -6.57
C ASN A 167 25.22 6.00 -8.06
N THR A 168 24.17 6.46 -8.75
CA THR A 168 23.96 6.20 -10.19
C THR A 168 24.25 7.37 -11.11
N SER A 169 24.71 8.52 -10.61
CA SER A 169 24.93 9.72 -11.42
C SER A 169 26.40 10.09 -11.68
N ASP A 170 27.37 9.23 -11.36
CA ASP A 170 28.78 9.51 -11.62
C ASP A 170 29.52 8.36 -12.30
N GLU A 171 29.08 8.02 -13.51
CA GLU A 171 29.91 7.31 -14.49
C GLU A 171 29.86 8.01 -15.84
N THR A 172 30.51 9.18 -15.91
CA THR A 172 30.89 9.77 -17.20
C THR A 172 32.39 9.59 -17.40
N GLN A 173 32.71 8.62 -18.25
CA GLN A 173 33.91 8.48 -19.08
C GLN A 173 35.19 9.17 -18.63
N VAL A 174 36.16 8.38 -18.23
CA VAL A 174 37.55 8.63 -18.59
C VAL A 174 38.18 7.39 -19.19
N MET A 175 38.37 7.44 -20.49
CA MET A 175 39.20 6.53 -21.25
C MET A 175 40.65 6.70 -20.79
N HIS A 176 41.25 5.70 -20.17
CA HIS A 176 42.72 5.58 -20.13
C HIS A 176 43.17 4.14 -20.22
N THR A 177 43.96 3.95 -21.24
CA THR A 177 44.86 2.89 -21.69
C THR A 177 45.39 1.96 -20.60
N VAL A 178 45.33 0.69 -20.92
CA VAL A 178 45.98 -0.46 -20.23
C VAL A 178 47.50 -0.31 -20.18
N PRO A 179 48.14 -0.70 -19.07
CA PRO A 179 49.23 -1.68 -19.22
C PRO A 179 49.02 -2.93 -18.36
N GLU A 180 49.24 -4.05 -19.01
CA GLU A 180 49.38 -5.38 -18.43
C GLU A 180 50.41 -5.42 -17.29
N LYS A 181 50.04 -6.04 -16.15
CA LYS A 181 50.79 -7.12 -15.49
C LYS A 181 50.28 -7.40 -14.07
N SER A 182 50.29 -8.70 -13.80
CA SER A 182 50.40 -9.32 -12.49
C SER A 182 49.10 -9.65 -11.77
N GLY A 183 48.81 -10.95 -11.80
CA GLY A 183 47.63 -11.55 -11.18
C GLY A 183 47.62 -11.54 -9.68
N TYR A 184 46.44 -11.26 -9.18
CA TYR A 184 46.02 -11.64 -7.84
C TYR A 184 44.72 -12.47 -7.97
N ARG A 185 44.82 -13.71 -7.49
CA ARG A 185 43.63 -14.58 -7.31
C ARG A 185 42.98 -14.17 -5.97
N VAL A 186 41.77 -13.62 -6.00
CA VAL A 186 40.97 -13.43 -4.80
C VAL A 186 40.13 -14.69 -4.57
N LEU A 187 40.45 -15.43 -3.53
CA LEU A 187 39.61 -16.51 -2.99
C LEU A 187 38.60 -15.88 -2.05
N ALA A 188 37.35 -15.77 -2.45
CA ALA A 188 36.27 -15.43 -1.55
C ALA A 188 35.89 -16.68 -0.75
N VAL A 189 36.23 -16.71 0.54
CA VAL A 189 35.75 -17.70 1.49
C VAL A 189 34.45 -17.20 2.09
N THR A 190 33.33 -17.75 1.68
CA THR A 190 32.07 -17.59 2.38
C THR A 190 32.05 -18.52 3.57
N ALA A 191 32.22 -17.98 4.77
CA ALA A 191 32.03 -18.74 6.01
C ALA A 191 30.54 -18.89 6.27
N CYS A 192 30.05 -20.10 6.19
CA CYS A 192 28.71 -20.47 6.65
C CYS A 192 28.78 -20.76 8.16
N PRO A 193 28.01 -20.12 9.05
CA PRO A 193 28.03 -20.42 10.47
C PRO A 193 26.98 -21.48 10.84
N THR A 194 27.23 -22.73 10.49
CA THR A 194 26.52 -23.85 11.11
C THR A 194 27.52 -25.01 11.30
N GLY A 195 28.28 -24.90 12.38
CA GLY A 195 29.04 -26.02 12.90
C GLY A 195 28.11 -26.94 13.70
N ILE A 196 27.89 -28.16 13.21
CA ILE A 196 27.49 -29.27 14.04
C ILE A 196 28.52 -30.36 13.77
N ALA A 197 29.42 -30.52 14.74
CA ALA A 197 30.31 -31.65 14.80
C ALA A 197 29.54 -32.85 15.34
N HIS A 198 29.56 -33.95 14.64
CA HIS A 198 29.30 -35.28 15.21
C HIS A 198 30.57 -36.12 15.12
N THR A 199 31.03 -36.51 16.29
CA THR A 199 31.89 -37.67 16.52
C THR A 199 31.11 -38.93 16.29
#